data_502809a90daece9c869247486fcb26f4
#
_entry.id   502809a90daece9c869247486fcb26f4
#
_cell.length_a   1.000
_cell.length_b   1.000
_cell.length_c   1.000
_cell.angle_alpha   90.00
_cell.angle_beta   90.00
_cell.angle_gamma   90.00
#
_symmetry.space_group_name_H-M   'P 1'
#
loop_
_entity.id
_entity.type
_entity.pdbx_description
1 polymer ?
#
loop_
_entity_poly.entity_id
_entity_poly.type
_entity_poly.pdbx_seq_one_letter_code
_entity_poly.pdbx_strand_id
1 'polypeptide(L)'
;MGAEYELKYRADEEILSSIFTTFPARWQEVFMQTTYYDTPSHTLSARRWTLRRRMENTVSICTLKTPGAGLERGEWEVKCDSIHQAISELCKLGAPAELENLCKEGLVISCGAKFTRKAGTFTLRDCVLEIALDQGVLVGGGREIPLCELEIEHKEGNRDAVDAFAKELAEIYGLQAEERSKFARAVALCSEVDG
;
A
#
# COMPACT_ATOMS: atom_id res chain seq x y z
N MET A 1 -16.34 -2.89 -7.17
CA MET A 1 -14.88 -2.93 -7.37
C MET A 1 -14.54 -1.74 -8.25
N GLY A 2 -13.92 -0.70 -7.72
CA GLY A 2 -13.44 0.45 -8.46
C GLY A 2 -11.93 0.30 -8.67
N ALA A 3 -11.41 0.69 -9.83
CA ALA A 3 -9.97 0.82 -10.02
C ALA A 3 -9.49 1.95 -9.12
N GLU A 4 -8.63 1.63 -8.16
CA GLU A 4 -8.01 2.58 -7.25
C GLU A 4 -7.02 3.43 -8.05
N TYR A 5 -7.17 4.77 -8.02
CA TYR A 5 -6.25 5.71 -8.64
C TYR A 5 -5.50 6.49 -7.57
N GLU A 6 -4.22 6.26 -7.48
CA GLU A 6 -3.34 6.78 -6.43
C GLU A 6 -2.04 7.30 -7.04
N LEU A 7 -1.64 8.49 -6.62
CA LEU A 7 -0.35 9.10 -6.89
C LEU A 7 0.49 9.09 -5.62
N LYS A 8 1.76 8.67 -5.72
CA LYS A 8 2.68 8.56 -4.59
C LYS A 8 3.92 9.40 -4.80
N TYR A 9 4.38 10.02 -3.72
CA TYR A 9 5.55 10.86 -3.70
C TYR A 9 6.43 10.56 -2.51
N ARG A 10 7.75 10.60 -2.71
CA ARG A 10 8.71 10.60 -1.62
C ARG A 10 8.68 11.95 -0.94
N ALA A 11 8.71 11.93 0.36
CA ALA A 11 8.77 13.11 1.20
C ALA A 11 9.81 12.92 2.31
N ASP A 12 9.97 13.92 3.13
CA ASP A 12 10.64 13.84 4.42
C ASP A 12 9.68 14.28 5.53
N GLU A 13 10.13 14.23 6.77
CA GLU A 13 9.30 14.55 7.94
C GLU A 13 8.85 16.01 7.95
N GLU A 14 9.70 16.94 7.48
CA GLU A 14 9.39 18.37 7.44
C GLU A 14 8.29 18.65 6.41
N ILE A 15 8.39 18.03 5.23
CA ILE A 15 7.37 18.12 4.19
C ILE A 15 6.03 17.54 4.67
N LEU A 16 6.03 16.34 5.25
CA LEU A 16 4.80 15.72 5.78
C LEU A 16 4.16 16.58 6.88
N SER A 17 4.97 17.13 7.79
CA SER A 17 4.51 18.04 8.84
C SER A 17 3.91 19.34 8.27
N SER A 18 4.55 19.90 7.24
CA SER A 18 4.08 21.10 6.56
C SER A 18 2.73 20.86 5.86
N ILE A 19 2.58 19.74 5.15
CA ILE A 19 1.32 19.36 4.50
C ILE A 19 0.23 19.16 5.56
N PHE A 20 0.53 18.43 6.64
CA PHE A 20 -0.41 18.20 7.74
C PHE A 20 -0.95 19.51 8.33
N THR A 21 -0.12 20.53 8.49
CA THR A 21 -0.52 21.83 9.06
C THR A 21 -1.20 22.73 8.05
N THR A 22 -0.87 22.62 6.77
CA THR A 22 -1.41 23.47 5.69
C THR A 22 -2.83 23.08 5.32
N PHE A 23 -3.13 21.78 5.34
CA PHE A 23 -4.45 21.29 4.93
C PHE A 23 -5.39 21.11 6.12
N PRO A 24 -6.44 21.96 6.29
CA PRO A 24 -7.38 21.88 7.40
C PRO A 24 -8.38 20.74 7.18
N ALA A 25 -7.92 19.50 7.38
CA ALA A 25 -8.76 18.31 7.32
C ALA A 25 -9.06 17.74 8.71
N ARG A 26 -10.07 16.89 8.77
CA ARG A 26 -10.26 15.99 9.89
C ARG A 26 -9.34 14.78 9.68
N TRP A 27 -8.09 14.93 10.09
CA TRP A 27 -7.11 13.86 10.02
C TRP A 27 -7.46 12.70 10.95
N GLN A 28 -7.35 11.51 10.40
CA GLN A 28 -7.41 10.26 11.17
C GLN A 28 -6.00 9.66 11.22
N GLU A 29 -5.58 9.23 12.40
CA GLU A 29 -4.30 8.59 12.59
C GLU A 29 -4.50 7.09 12.81
N VAL A 30 -3.80 6.27 12.03
CA VAL A 30 -3.86 4.82 12.07
C VAL A 30 -2.43 4.28 12.09
N PHE A 31 -2.12 3.44 13.10
CA PHE A 31 -0.90 2.65 13.08
C PHE A 31 -1.07 1.45 12.17
N MET A 32 -0.17 1.30 11.21
CA MET A 32 -0.18 0.24 10.21
C MET A 32 1.05 -0.66 10.37
N GLN A 33 0.79 -1.97 10.52
CA GLN A 33 1.85 -2.98 10.47
C GLN A 33 1.49 -4.01 9.41
N THR A 34 2.24 -4.01 8.32
CA THR A 34 2.02 -4.92 7.18
C THR A 34 3.09 -6.00 7.16
N THR A 35 2.66 -7.25 7.01
CA THR A 35 3.51 -8.40 6.74
C THR A 35 3.15 -8.95 5.36
N TYR A 36 4.11 -9.06 4.48
CA TYR A 36 3.96 -9.66 3.15
C TYR A 36 4.44 -11.10 3.18
N TYR A 37 3.71 -11.94 2.47
CA TYR A 37 3.95 -13.38 2.42
C TYR A 37 4.20 -13.83 0.99
N ASP A 38 5.06 -14.81 0.85
CA ASP A 38 5.24 -15.57 -0.38
C ASP A 38 5.36 -17.06 -0.04
N THR A 39 5.38 -17.89 -1.06
CA THR A 39 5.73 -19.29 -0.90
C THR A 39 7.27 -19.44 -0.84
N PRO A 40 7.80 -20.56 -0.28
CA PRO A 40 9.24 -20.81 -0.30
C PRO A 40 9.87 -20.74 -1.71
N SER A 41 9.11 -21.13 -2.74
CA SER A 41 9.54 -21.09 -4.15
C SER A 41 9.24 -19.75 -4.84
N HIS A 42 8.83 -18.71 -4.10
CA HIS A 42 8.51 -17.38 -4.63
C HIS A 42 7.44 -17.37 -5.73
N THR A 43 6.46 -18.29 -5.66
CA THR A 43 5.47 -18.48 -6.73
C THR A 43 4.45 -17.35 -6.83
N LEU A 44 4.16 -16.64 -5.72
CA LEU A 44 3.26 -15.49 -5.73
C LEU A 44 3.95 -14.28 -6.39
N SER A 45 5.16 -13.94 -5.98
CA SER A 45 5.91 -12.82 -6.57
C SER A 45 6.24 -13.06 -8.04
N ALA A 46 6.55 -14.30 -8.46
CA ALA A 46 6.74 -14.65 -9.85
C ALA A 46 5.50 -14.36 -10.73
N ARG A 47 4.30 -14.40 -10.16
CA ARG A 47 3.04 -14.00 -10.78
C ARG A 47 2.70 -12.53 -10.60
N ARG A 48 3.55 -11.78 -9.90
CA ARG A 48 3.28 -10.40 -9.46
C ARG A 48 2.03 -10.32 -8.56
N TRP A 49 1.74 -11.38 -7.82
CA TRP A 49 0.73 -11.42 -6.79
C TRP A 49 1.32 -10.94 -5.47
N THR A 50 0.55 -10.16 -4.74
CA THR A 50 0.93 -9.68 -3.41
C THR A 50 -0.09 -10.19 -2.40
N LEU A 51 0.36 -11.07 -1.50
CA LEU A 51 -0.42 -11.55 -0.37
C LEU A 51 0.10 -10.89 0.91
N ARG A 52 -0.78 -10.22 1.64
CA ARG A 52 -0.38 -9.51 2.87
C ARG A 52 -1.41 -9.68 3.99
N ARG A 53 -0.91 -9.56 5.22
CA ARG A 53 -1.72 -9.27 6.40
C ARG A 53 -1.32 -7.90 6.92
N ARG A 54 -2.28 -7.02 7.12
CA ARG A 54 -2.08 -5.68 7.65
C ARG A 54 -2.87 -5.50 8.92
N MET A 55 -2.22 -5.08 9.99
CA MET A 55 -2.87 -4.55 11.18
C MET A 55 -3.12 -3.07 10.99
N GLU A 56 -4.36 -2.63 11.17
CA GLU A 56 -4.79 -1.24 11.24
C GLU A 56 -5.25 -0.98 12.67
N ASN A 57 -4.38 -0.41 13.50
CA ASN A 57 -4.54 -0.40 14.95
C ASN A 57 -4.76 -1.84 15.48
N THR A 58 -6.00 -2.19 15.83
CA THR A 58 -6.38 -3.51 16.36
C THR A 58 -7.08 -4.41 15.35
N VAL A 59 -7.33 -3.92 14.12
CA VAL A 59 -8.04 -4.68 13.09
C VAL A 59 -7.05 -5.36 12.17
N SER A 60 -7.18 -6.67 12.00
CA SER A 60 -6.36 -7.47 11.09
C SER A 60 -7.08 -7.66 9.76
N ILE A 61 -6.41 -7.29 8.67
CA ILE A 61 -6.93 -7.34 7.30
C ILE A 61 -5.95 -8.11 6.44
N CYS A 62 -6.45 -9.16 5.78
CA CYS A 62 -5.70 -9.93 4.81
C CYS A 62 -6.14 -9.57 3.39
N THR A 63 -5.17 -9.31 2.51
CA THR A 63 -5.43 -8.83 1.15
C THR A 63 -4.62 -9.64 0.15
N LEU A 64 -5.25 -10.04 -0.95
CA LEU A 64 -4.59 -10.49 -2.17
C LEU A 64 -4.74 -9.40 -3.23
N LYS A 65 -3.62 -8.98 -3.84
CA LYS A 65 -3.60 -8.15 -5.04
C LYS A 65 -2.98 -8.93 -6.20
N THR A 66 -3.63 -8.88 -7.37
CA THR A 66 -3.13 -9.51 -8.60
C THR A 66 -3.04 -8.49 -9.73
N PRO A 67 -2.14 -8.67 -10.71
CA PRO A 67 -2.18 -7.86 -11.92
C PRO A 67 -3.49 -8.12 -12.65
N GLY A 68 -4.10 -7.06 -13.19
CA GLY A 68 -5.26 -7.12 -14.08
C GLY A 68 -4.89 -6.80 -15.51
N ALA A 69 -5.89 -6.75 -16.39
CA ALA A 69 -5.71 -6.27 -17.76
C ALA A 69 -5.56 -4.74 -17.75
N GLY A 70 -4.45 -4.23 -18.25
CA GLY A 70 -4.15 -2.80 -18.26
C GLY A 70 -3.82 -2.25 -16.87
N LEU A 71 -4.48 -1.16 -16.47
CA LEU A 71 -4.31 -0.51 -15.17
C LEU A 71 -5.18 -1.11 -14.05
N GLU A 72 -6.10 -2.01 -14.40
CA GLU A 72 -6.95 -2.67 -13.41
C GLU A 72 -6.15 -3.71 -12.64
N ARG A 73 -6.34 -3.74 -11.32
CA ARG A 73 -5.78 -4.76 -10.42
C ARG A 73 -6.91 -5.50 -9.76
N GLY A 74 -6.80 -6.83 -9.69
CA GLY A 74 -7.68 -7.62 -8.84
C GLY A 74 -7.29 -7.38 -7.39
N GLU A 75 -8.25 -7.04 -6.54
CA GLU A 75 -8.05 -6.91 -5.10
C GLU A 75 -9.19 -7.56 -4.35
N TRP A 76 -8.84 -8.45 -3.42
CA TRP A 76 -9.75 -9.11 -2.49
C TRP A 76 -9.23 -8.92 -1.08
N GLU A 77 -10.15 -8.58 -0.18
CA GLU A 77 -9.82 -8.25 1.19
C GLU A 77 -10.78 -8.91 2.16
N VAL A 78 -10.26 -9.40 3.27
CA VAL A 78 -11.04 -10.01 4.35
C VAL A 78 -10.47 -9.66 5.72
N LYS A 79 -11.33 -9.40 6.69
CA LYS A 79 -10.93 -9.26 8.09
C LYS A 79 -10.63 -10.64 8.65
N CYS A 80 -9.36 -10.91 8.93
CA CYS A 80 -8.91 -12.21 9.41
C CYS A 80 -7.58 -12.08 10.16
N ASP A 81 -7.43 -12.75 11.30
CA ASP A 81 -6.21 -12.72 12.11
C ASP A 81 -5.12 -13.69 11.61
N SER A 82 -5.50 -14.66 10.81
CA SER A 82 -4.60 -15.67 10.26
C SER A 82 -4.54 -15.59 8.74
N ILE A 83 -3.34 -15.38 8.19
CA ILE A 83 -3.14 -15.38 6.73
C ILE A 83 -3.50 -16.73 6.11
N HIS A 84 -3.27 -17.84 6.81
CA HIS A 84 -3.61 -19.18 6.33
C HIS A 84 -5.12 -19.39 6.20
N GLN A 85 -5.90 -18.90 7.18
CA GLN A 85 -7.36 -18.96 7.13
C GLN A 85 -7.92 -18.01 6.07
N ALA A 86 -7.29 -16.85 5.90
CA ALA A 86 -7.70 -15.86 4.93
C ALA A 86 -7.66 -16.35 3.48
N ILE A 87 -6.77 -17.30 3.13
CA ILE A 87 -6.65 -17.83 1.76
C ILE A 87 -8.00 -18.36 1.26
N SER A 88 -8.65 -19.23 2.03
CA SER A 88 -9.94 -19.81 1.62
C SER A 88 -11.06 -18.75 1.60
N GLU A 89 -11.04 -17.80 2.53
CA GLU A 89 -12.02 -16.72 2.56
C GLU A 89 -11.85 -15.75 1.36
N LEU A 90 -10.61 -15.44 0.98
CA LEU A 90 -10.32 -14.66 -0.22
C LEU A 90 -10.82 -15.37 -1.49
N CYS A 91 -10.63 -16.69 -1.59
CA CYS A 91 -11.15 -17.48 -2.71
C CYS A 91 -12.69 -17.50 -2.75
N LYS A 92 -13.37 -17.57 -1.61
CA LYS A 92 -14.83 -17.42 -1.53
C LYS A 92 -15.33 -16.06 -1.98
N LEU A 93 -14.54 -15.01 -1.80
CA LEU A 93 -14.81 -13.66 -2.30
C LEU A 93 -14.52 -13.48 -3.80
N GLY A 94 -14.07 -14.54 -4.48
CA GLY A 94 -13.79 -14.52 -5.92
C GLY A 94 -12.32 -14.31 -6.30
N ALA A 95 -11.40 -14.41 -5.34
CA ALA A 95 -9.98 -14.47 -5.67
C ALA A 95 -9.67 -15.74 -6.50
N PRO A 96 -8.61 -15.71 -7.33
CA PRO A 96 -8.26 -16.87 -8.15
C PRO A 96 -8.11 -18.15 -7.33
N ALA A 97 -8.82 -19.21 -7.70
CA ALA A 97 -8.78 -20.51 -7.00
C ALA A 97 -7.37 -21.14 -6.96
N GLU A 98 -6.48 -20.70 -7.87
CA GLU A 98 -5.07 -21.07 -7.89
C GLU A 98 -4.35 -20.69 -6.58
N LEU A 99 -4.81 -19.65 -5.87
CA LEU A 99 -4.20 -19.20 -4.62
C LEU A 99 -4.06 -20.33 -3.60
N GLU A 100 -5.13 -21.11 -3.40
CA GLU A 100 -5.09 -22.25 -2.48
C GLU A 100 -4.02 -23.29 -2.89
N ASN A 101 -3.93 -23.57 -4.19
CA ASN A 101 -2.97 -24.54 -4.70
C ASN A 101 -1.52 -24.04 -4.56
N LEU A 102 -1.26 -22.78 -4.86
CA LEU A 102 0.06 -22.16 -4.73
C LEU A 102 0.53 -22.15 -3.26
N CYS A 103 -0.37 -21.87 -2.33
CA CYS A 103 -0.03 -21.80 -0.92
C CYS A 103 0.10 -23.16 -0.22
N LYS A 104 -0.12 -24.31 -0.91
CA LYS A 104 0.04 -25.66 -0.32
C LYS A 104 1.47 -25.98 0.12
N GLU A 105 2.47 -25.39 -0.50
CA GLU A 105 3.88 -25.55 -0.09
C GLU A 105 4.23 -24.78 1.19
N GLY A 106 3.27 -24.04 1.73
CA GLY A 106 3.44 -23.18 2.90
C GLY A 106 3.64 -21.71 2.53
N LEU A 107 3.66 -20.87 3.55
CA LEU A 107 3.92 -19.44 3.43
C LEU A 107 5.12 -19.05 4.30
N VAL A 108 5.97 -18.21 3.76
CA VAL A 108 7.08 -17.56 4.45
C VAL A 108 6.89 -16.05 4.47
N ILE A 109 7.40 -15.39 5.50
CA ILE A 109 7.43 -13.92 5.54
C ILE A 109 8.51 -13.44 4.58
N SER A 110 8.10 -12.62 3.62
CA SER A 110 8.98 -12.02 2.63
C SER A 110 9.57 -10.69 3.13
N CYS A 111 8.72 -9.76 3.50
CA CYS A 111 9.11 -8.44 3.96
C CYS A 111 7.96 -7.77 4.72
N GLY A 112 8.11 -6.51 5.10
CA GLY A 112 7.08 -5.78 5.83
C GLY A 112 7.18 -4.27 5.75
N ALA A 113 6.23 -3.61 6.40
CA ALA A 113 6.24 -2.18 6.65
C ALA A 113 5.58 -1.89 8.00
N LYS A 114 6.11 -0.91 8.73
CA LYS A 114 5.53 -0.42 9.99
C LYS A 114 5.52 1.10 9.90
N PHE A 115 4.36 1.70 9.95
CA PHE A 115 4.23 3.15 9.83
C PHE A 115 2.95 3.66 10.46
N THR A 116 2.95 4.93 10.79
CA THR A 116 1.75 5.68 11.13
C THR A 116 1.26 6.39 9.88
N ARG A 117 -0.01 6.22 9.56
CA ARG A 117 -0.72 6.94 8.50
C ARG A 117 -1.59 8.02 9.11
N LYS A 118 -1.43 9.25 8.64
CA LYS A 118 -2.39 10.32 8.86
C LYS A 118 -3.14 10.54 7.56
N ALA A 119 -4.44 10.20 7.53
CA ALA A 119 -5.28 10.34 6.34
C ALA A 119 -6.37 11.37 6.55
N GLY A 120 -6.62 12.17 5.52
CA GLY A 120 -7.69 13.17 5.52
C GLY A 120 -8.36 13.25 4.16
N THR A 121 -9.70 13.28 4.16
CA THR A 121 -10.49 13.45 2.94
C THR A 121 -10.75 14.92 2.69
N PHE A 122 -10.61 15.34 1.44
CA PHE A 122 -10.79 16.71 0.97
C PHE A 122 -11.73 16.75 -0.21
N THR A 123 -12.55 17.79 -0.25
CA THR A 123 -13.32 18.14 -1.45
C THR A 123 -12.61 19.29 -2.16
N LEU A 124 -12.18 19.08 -3.37
CA LEU A 124 -11.52 20.07 -4.20
C LEU A 124 -12.33 20.28 -5.48
N ARG A 125 -13.01 21.43 -5.56
CA ARG A 125 -13.89 21.77 -6.70
C ARG A 125 -14.91 20.64 -6.97
N ASP A 126 -14.70 19.87 -8.04
CA ASP A 126 -15.56 18.80 -8.55
C ASP A 126 -15.01 17.38 -8.27
N CYS A 127 -14.04 17.26 -7.38
CA CYS A 127 -13.50 15.96 -6.97
C CYS A 127 -13.38 15.81 -5.46
N VAL A 128 -13.41 14.56 -5.01
CA VAL A 128 -13.06 14.15 -3.64
C VAL A 128 -11.79 13.35 -3.71
N LEU A 129 -10.82 13.71 -2.89
CA LEU A 129 -9.55 13.02 -2.78
C LEU A 129 -9.21 12.74 -1.30
N GLU A 130 -8.37 11.76 -1.08
CA GLU A 130 -7.74 11.51 0.21
C GLU A 130 -6.25 11.83 0.10
N ILE A 131 -5.74 12.54 1.10
CA ILE A 131 -4.31 12.71 1.31
C ILE A 131 -3.92 11.80 2.46
N ALA A 132 -2.93 10.95 2.26
CA ALA A 132 -2.36 10.10 3.30
C ALA A 132 -0.87 10.39 3.46
N LEU A 133 -0.45 10.61 4.70
CA LEU A 133 0.91 10.89 5.10
C LEU A 133 1.43 9.70 5.88
N ASP A 134 2.34 8.93 5.28
CA ASP A 134 2.90 7.71 5.85
C ASP A 134 4.31 7.97 6.37
N GLN A 135 4.54 7.69 7.65
CA GLN A 135 5.83 7.85 8.30
C GLN A 135 6.19 6.61 9.13
N GLY A 136 7.35 6.02 8.86
CA GLY A 136 7.80 4.82 9.55
C GLY A 136 8.97 4.13 8.89
N VAL A 137 8.89 2.80 8.72
CA VAL A 137 9.96 1.99 8.14
C VAL A 137 9.43 0.92 7.19
N LEU A 138 10.23 0.59 6.19
CA LEU A 138 10.12 -0.63 5.40
C LEU A 138 11.12 -1.66 5.96
N VAL A 139 10.71 -2.92 6.00
CA VAL A 139 11.46 -4.03 6.62
C VAL A 139 11.69 -5.14 5.60
N GLY A 140 12.93 -5.55 5.40
CA GLY A 140 13.28 -6.65 4.49
C GLY A 140 14.74 -7.08 4.65
N GLY A 141 15.06 -8.35 4.44
CA GLY A 141 16.43 -8.86 4.53
C GLY A 141 17.13 -8.59 5.86
N GLY A 142 16.38 -8.56 6.97
CA GLY A 142 16.93 -8.22 8.29
C GLY A 142 17.26 -6.74 8.49
N ARG A 143 16.88 -5.86 7.56
CA ARG A 143 17.14 -4.41 7.58
C ARG A 143 15.86 -3.62 7.67
N GLU A 144 15.98 -2.39 8.17
CA GLU A 144 14.92 -1.39 8.16
C GLU A 144 15.44 -0.12 7.46
N ILE A 145 14.62 0.46 6.60
CA ILE A 145 14.90 1.78 5.98
C ILE A 145 13.74 2.74 6.25
N PRO A 146 14.00 4.05 6.37
CA PRO A 146 12.96 5.04 6.57
C PRO A 146 11.90 5.02 5.47
N LEU A 147 10.65 5.22 5.86
CA LEU A 147 9.51 5.46 5.00
C LEU A 147 8.92 6.83 5.34
N CYS A 148 8.99 7.78 4.41
CA CYS A 148 8.22 9.02 4.41
C CYS A 148 7.57 9.16 3.03
N GLU A 149 6.25 9.07 2.97
CA GLU A 149 5.51 9.01 1.70
C GLU A 149 4.22 9.80 1.80
N LEU A 150 3.95 10.58 0.76
CA LEU A 150 2.66 11.21 0.51
C LEU A 150 1.93 10.37 -0.53
N GLU A 151 0.69 9.98 -0.23
CA GLU A 151 -0.24 9.38 -1.19
C GLU A 151 -1.42 10.33 -1.41
N ILE A 152 -1.84 10.48 -2.66
CA ILE A 152 -3.03 11.24 -3.06
C ILE A 152 -3.92 10.29 -3.84
N GLU A 153 -5.06 9.92 -3.26
CA GLU A 153 -5.99 8.96 -3.83
C GLU A 153 -7.25 9.65 -4.31
N HIS A 154 -7.65 9.38 -5.55
CA HIS A 154 -8.94 9.81 -6.10
C HIS A 154 -10.06 8.98 -5.49
N LYS A 155 -11.06 9.62 -4.90
CA LYS A 155 -12.25 8.96 -4.34
C LYS A 155 -13.46 9.12 -5.24
N GLU A 156 -13.75 10.35 -5.69
CA GLU A 156 -14.93 10.65 -6.51
C GLU A 156 -14.68 11.86 -7.41
N GLY A 157 -15.45 11.97 -8.50
CA GLY A 157 -15.49 13.15 -9.36
C GLY A 157 -14.41 13.20 -10.43
N ASN A 158 -13.93 14.40 -10.74
CA ASN A 158 -13.01 14.64 -11.85
C ASN A 158 -11.57 14.24 -11.50
N ARG A 159 -11.05 13.24 -12.20
CA ARG A 159 -9.69 12.73 -12.00
C ARG A 159 -8.61 13.73 -12.44
N ASP A 160 -8.84 14.49 -13.51
CA ASP A 160 -7.86 15.48 -13.98
C ASP A 160 -7.63 16.60 -12.94
N ALA A 161 -8.61 16.85 -12.09
CA ALA A 161 -8.47 17.80 -10.97
C ALA A 161 -7.52 17.26 -9.89
N VAL A 162 -7.51 15.94 -9.66
CA VAL A 162 -6.55 15.29 -8.74
C VAL A 162 -5.15 15.37 -9.31
N ASP A 163 -4.96 15.11 -10.60
CA ASP A 163 -3.66 15.20 -11.26
C ASP A 163 -3.08 16.61 -11.21
N ALA A 164 -3.93 17.62 -11.48
CA ALA A 164 -3.53 19.02 -11.41
C ALA A 164 -3.13 19.42 -9.97
N PHE A 165 -3.91 19.01 -8.98
CA PHE A 165 -3.63 19.25 -7.57
C PHE A 165 -2.32 18.58 -7.12
N ALA A 166 -2.15 17.30 -7.48
CA ALA A 166 -0.95 16.54 -7.12
C ALA A 166 0.32 17.15 -7.74
N LYS A 167 0.23 17.63 -8.99
CA LYS A 167 1.31 18.31 -9.67
C LYS A 167 1.67 19.64 -8.99
N GLU A 168 0.66 20.45 -8.65
CA GLU A 168 0.87 21.71 -7.92
C GLU A 168 1.55 21.47 -6.57
N LEU A 169 1.09 20.45 -5.83
CA LEU A 169 1.67 20.09 -4.54
C LEU A 169 3.13 19.61 -4.70
N ALA A 170 3.39 18.81 -5.73
CA ALA A 170 4.75 18.36 -6.02
C ALA A 170 5.70 19.51 -6.37
N GLU A 171 5.24 20.52 -7.10
CA GLU A 171 6.02 21.73 -7.41
C GLU A 171 6.30 22.57 -6.16
N ILE A 172 5.29 22.77 -5.29
CA ILE A 172 5.41 23.57 -4.06
C ILE A 172 6.43 22.95 -3.09
N TYR A 173 6.38 21.63 -2.92
CA TYR A 173 7.20 20.92 -1.92
C TYR A 173 8.42 20.22 -2.52
N GLY A 174 8.67 20.33 -3.83
CA GLY A 174 9.80 19.66 -4.49
C GLY A 174 9.72 18.13 -4.44
N LEU A 175 8.49 17.56 -4.46
CA LEU A 175 8.27 16.14 -4.30
C LEU A 175 8.69 15.35 -5.54
N GLN A 176 9.22 14.16 -5.30
CA GLN A 176 9.58 13.20 -6.35
C GLN A 176 8.59 12.05 -6.37
N ALA A 177 8.05 11.72 -7.55
CA ALA A 177 7.14 10.59 -7.70
C ALA A 177 7.80 9.27 -7.28
N GLU A 178 7.06 8.41 -6.58
CA GLU A 178 7.49 7.05 -6.24
C GLU A 178 6.56 6.04 -6.94
N GLU A 179 7.05 5.45 -8.01
CA GLU A 179 6.29 4.48 -8.81
C GLU A 179 6.22 3.10 -8.16
N ARG A 180 7.21 2.76 -7.32
CA ARG A 180 7.29 1.47 -6.67
C ARG A 180 6.36 1.41 -5.46
N SER A 181 5.70 0.27 -5.29
CA SER A 181 4.92 0.00 -4.08
C SER A 181 5.83 -0.17 -2.85
N LYS A 182 5.26 0.01 -1.65
CA LYS A 182 5.94 -0.33 -0.38
C LYS A 182 6.46 -1.77 -0.40
N PHE A 183 5.68 -2.71 -0.96
CA PHE A 183 6.11 -4.10 -1.16
C PHE A 183 7.37 -4.20 -2.02
N ALA A 184 7.36 -3.61 -3.21
CA ALA A 184 8.51 -3.68 -4.13
C ALA A 184 9.79 -3.10 -3.52
N ARG A 185 9.66 -2.01 -2.75
CA ARG A 185 10.80 -1.40 -2.05
C ARG A 185 11.29 -2.27 -0.89
N ALA A 186 10.38 -2.86 -0.11
CA ALA A 186 10.74 -3.71 1.00
C ALA A 186 11.38 -5.04 0.55
N VAL A 187 10.88 -5.65 -0.53
CA VAL A 187 11.48 -6.87 -1.13
C VAL A 187 12.89 -6.60 -1.67
N ALA A 188 13.12 -5.43 -2.26
CA ALA A 188 14.45 -5.07 -2.76
C ALA A 188 15.53 -5.12 -1.67
N LEU A 189 15.16 -4.87 -0.39
CA LEU A 189 16.08 -4.98 0.73
C LEU A 189 16.56 -6.43 0.96
N CYS A 190 15.78 -7.43 0.57
CA CYS A 190 16.16 -8.83 0.71
C CYS A 190 17.24 -9.25 -0.29
N SER A 191 17.27 -8.63 -1.48
CA SER A 191 18.19 -8.98 -2.58
C SER A 191 19.58 -8.36 -2.44
N GLU A 192 19.75 -7.33 -1.60
CA GLU A 192 21.02 -6.61 -1.43
C GLU A 192 21.94 -7.26 -0.36
N VAL A 193 21.61 -8.44 0.14
CA VAL A 193 22.38 -9.15 1.19
C VAL A 193 23.50 -10.01 0.60
N ASP A 194 23.47 -10.29 -0.71
CA ASP A 194 24.42 -11.19 -1.40
C ASP A 194 25.55 -10.45 -2.15
N GLY A 195 25.91 -9.23 -1.72
CA GLY A 195 26.98 -8.41 -2.31
C GLY A 195 28.14 -8.14 -1.36
#